data_c7f6c9908df70749b67dff5f2b7bb687
#
_entry.id   c7f6c9908df70749b67dff5f2b7bb687
#
_cell.length_a   1.000
_cell.length_b   1.000
_cell.length_c   1.000
_cell.angle_alpha   90.00
_cell.angle_beta   90.00
_cell.angle_gamma   90.00
#
_symmetry.space_group_name_H-M   'P 1'
#
loop_
_entity.id
_entity.type
_entity.pdbx_description
1 polymer ?
#
loop_
_entity_poly.entity_id
_entity_poly.type
_entity_poly.pdbx_seq_one_letter_code
_entity_poly.pdbx_strand_id
1 'polypeptide(L)'
;METSPRPLTDQSPADPSATDDLLVGQPIGYWSGLAHTVVTGHLRDAMARIDVTQPQYWVLNRVNGAPPAPTREEVVVQLTPPADAHHEVARAVDQLLHRGWLRADDGQRLHLTETGEAARSRLRGMVTELRAVVHDGVDDEDYAAALRVLRRMIVNVERATS
;
A
#
# COMPACT_ATOMS: atom_id res chain seq x y z
N MET A 1 19.72 -38.69 -25.51
CA MET A 1 20.45 -37.49 -25.08
C MET A 1 19.43 -36.59 -24.44
N GLU A 2 19.31 -36.72 -23.15
CA GLU A 2 18.27 -36.07 -22.33
C GLU A 2 18.86 -34.78 -21.77
N THR A 3 18.36 -33.65 -22.28
CA THR A 3 18.78 -32.34 -21.76
C THR A 3 17.82 -31.97 -20.64
N SER A 4 18.18 -32.34 -19.42
CA SER A 4 17.51 -31.85 -18.21
C SER A 4 17.54 -30.35 -18.14
N PRO A 5 16.42 -29.66 -17.84
CA PRO A 5 16.43 -28.25 -17.57
C PRO A 5 17.16 -27.98 -16.25
N ARG A 6 18.15 -27.10 -16.32
CA ARG A 6 18.90 -26.60 -15.16
C ARG A 6 17.95 -25.89 -14.19
N PRO A 7 17.97 -26.19 -12.90
CA PRO A 7 17.12 -25.49 -11.95
C PRO A 7 17.54 -24.01 -11.86
N LEU A 8 16.53 -23.13 -11.89
CA LEU A 8 16.67 -21.69 -11.57
C LEU A 8 16.94 -21.55 -10.06
N THR A 9 18.14 -21.91 -9.65
CA THR A 9 18.57 -21.79 -8.26
C THR A 9 19.58 -20.66 -8.12
N ASP A 10 19.28 -19.84 -7.12
CA ASP A 10 20.22 -18.97 -6.42
C ASP A 10 20.62 -17.68 -7.15
N GLN A 11 19.62 -16.79 -7.39
CA GLN A 11 19.90 -15.38 -7.50
C GLN A 11 19.31 -14.69 -6.26
N SER A 12 20.17 -14.52 -5.25
CA SER A 12 19.89 -13.65 -4.11
C SER A 12 19.50 -12.27 -4.65
N PRO A 13 18.42 -11.63 -4.16
CA PRO A 13 17.93 -10.35 -4.68
C PRO A 13 18.86 -9.15 -4.41
N ALA A 14 20.06 -9.39 -3.93
CA ALA A 14 21.00 -8.36 -3.50
C ALA A 14 22.42 -8.55 -4.09
N ASP A 15 22.51 -8.85 -5.39
CA ASP A 15 23.80 -8.69 -6.07
C ASP A 15 23.84 -7.28 -6.72
N PRO A 16 24.52 -6.29 -6.09
CA PRO A 16 24.66 -4.94 -6.64
C PRO A 16 25.57 -4.90 -7.89
N SER A 17 26.13 -6.05 -8.30
CA SER A 17 26.95 -6.19 -9.49
C SER A 17 26.19 -6.66 -10.74
N ALA A 18 24.85 -6.85 -10.65
CA ALA A 18 24.06 -7.15 -11.83
C ALA A 18 24.13 -5.97 -12.80
N THR A 19 24.77 -6.18 -13.95
CA THR A 19 24.84 -5.17 -15.00
C THR A 19 23.44 -4.90 -15.56
N ASP A 20 23.16 -3.68 -16.00
CA ASP A 20 21.86 -3.27 -16.58
C ASP A 20 21.38 -4.23 -17.68
N ASP A 21 22.28 -4.80 -18.45
CA ASP A 21 21.99 -5.79 -19.48
C ASP A 21 21.34 -7.07 -18.91
N LEU A 22 21.70 -7.49 -17.70
CA LEU A 22 21.08 -8.63 -17.03
C LEU A 22 19.70 -8.29 -16.45
N LEU A 23 19.51 -7.05 -16.01
CA LEU A 23 18.24 -6.57 -15.46
C LEU A 23 17.15 -6.45 -16.53
N VAL A 24 17.52 -5.99 -17.75
CA VAL A 24 16.57 -5.83 -18.86
C VAL A 24 15.89 -7.12 -19.25
N GLY A 25 16.56 -8.26 -19.10
CA GLY A 25 15.98 -9.60 -19.37
C GLY A 25 15.10 -10.17 -18.26
N GLN A 26 15.00 -9.52 -17.10
CA GLN A 26 14.24 -10.05 -15.96
C GLN A 26 12.76 -9.68 -16.01
N PRO A 27 11.87 -10.58 -15.54
CA PRO A 27 10.44 -10.35 -15.58
C PRO A 27 10.03 -9.28 -14.54
N ILE A 28 9.46 -8.18 -15.01
CA ILE A 28 8.98 -7.09 -14.14
C ILE A 28 7.95 -7.55 -13.10
N GLY A 29 7.11 -8.54 -13.45
CA GLY A 29 6.11 -9.08 -12.55
C GLY A 29 6.71 -9.73 -11.29
N TYR A 30 7.88 -10.36 -11.41
CA TYR A 30 8.60 -10.91 -10.26
C TYR A 30 9.07 -9.80 -9.32
N TRP A 31 9.77 -8.80 -9.84
CA TRP A 31 10.33 -7.73 -9.04
C TRP A 31 9.27 -6.82 -8.42
N SER A 32 8.23 -6.47 -9.17
CA SER A 32 7.12 -5.68 -8.63
C SER A 32 6.33 -6.44 -7.55
N GLY A 33 6.11 -7.75 -7.75
CA GLY A 33 5.47 -8.61 -6.75
C GLY A 33 6.30 -8.76 -5.47
N LEU A 34 7.60 -8.98 -5.60
CA LEU A 34 8.52 -9.07 -4.48
C LEU A 34 8.61 -7.75 -3.72
N ALA A 35 8.79 -6.62 -4.41
CA ALA A 35 8.81 -5.30 -3.81
C ALA A 35 7.50 -5.00 -3.06
N HIS A 36 6.35 -5.28 -3.68
CA HIS A 36 5.05 -5.16 -3.04
C HIS A 36 4.98 -5.97 -1.74
N THR A 37 5.36 -7.24 -1.78
CA THR A 37 5.29 -8.14 -0.62
C THR A 37 6.18 -7.66 0.52
N VAL A 38 7.43 -7.30 0.24
CA VAL A 38 8.39 -6.86 1.25
C VAL A 38 7.97 -5.52 1.87
N VAL A 39 7.65 -4.53 1.05
CA VAL A 39 7.29 -3.17 1.53
C VAL A 39 5.98 -3.21 2.30
N THR A 40 4.95 -3.88 1.78
CA THR A 40 3.64 -3.96 2.48
C THR A 40 3.71 -4.85 3.71
N GLY A 41 4.53 -5.91 3.71
CA GLY A 41 4.78 -6.74 4.89
C GLY A 41 5.38 -5.91 6.03
N HIS A 42 6.45 -5.17 5.75
CA HIS A 42 7.08 -4.31 6.74
C HIS A 42 6.15 -3.23 7.30
N LEU A 43 5.32 -2.63 6.43
CA LEU A 43 4.30 -1.66 6.85
C LEU A 43 3.25 -2.30 7.78
N ARG A 44 2.75 -3.49 7.44
CA ARG A 44 1.78 -4.22 8.28
C ARG A 44 2.36 -4.59 9.63
N ASP A 45 3.61 -5.05 9.69
CA ASP A 45 4.29 -5.40 10.93
C ASP A 45 4.47 -4.16 11.81
N ALA A 46 4.83 -3.01 11.23
CA ALA A 46 4.94 -1.76 11.96
C ALA A 46 3.59 -1.31 12.54
N MET A 47 2.51 -1.39 11.75
CA MET A 47 1.15 -1.07 12.22
C MET A 47 0.64 -2.04 13.29
N ALA A 48 0.95 -3.33 13.17
CA ALA A 48 0.56 -4.34 14.15
C ALA A 48 1.16 -4.09 15.54
N ARG A 49 2.36 -3.49 15.63
CA ARG A 49 2.99 -3.12 16.91
C ARG A 49 2.18 -2.10 17.72
N ILE A 50 1.30 -1.36 17.08
CA ILE A 50 0.40 -0.39 17.72
C ILE A 50 -1.07 -0.78 17.58
N ASP A 51 -1.31 -2.07 17.29
CA ASP A 51 -2.65 -2.65 17.14
C ASP A 51 -3.53 -1.89 16.13
N VAL A 52 -2.97 -1.62 14.95
CA VAL A 52 -3.67 -0.98 13.83
C VAL A 52 -3.51 -1.82 12.57
N THR A 53 -4.57 -1.93 11.80
CA THR A 53 -4.55 -2.56 10.47
C THR A 53 -4.43 -1.51 9.35
N GLN A 54 -3.94 -1.95 8.20
CA GLN A 54 -3.84 -1.08 7.03
C GLN A 54 -5.20 -0.49 6.60
N PRO A 55 -6.33 -1.24 6.57
CA PRO A 55 -7.64 -0.66 6.32
C PRO A 55 -8.05 0.42 7.34
N GLN A 56 -7.73 0.24 8.63
CA GLN A 56 -7.98 1.28 9.63
C GLN A 56 -7.21 2.56 9.34
N TYR A 57 -5.96 2.47 8.91
CA TYR A 57 -5.17 3.64 8.51
C TYR A 57 -5.76 4.35 7.28
N TRP A 58 -6.23 3.59 6.29
CA TRP A 58 -6.92 4.18 5.13
C TRP A 58 -8.18 4.95 5.54
N VAL A 59 -9.00 4.35 6.42
CA VAL A 59 -10.21 4.99 6.95
C VAL A 59 -9.88 6.28 7.68
N LEU A 60 -8.89 6.29 8.58
CA LEU A 60 -8.48 7.50 9.31
C LEU A 60 -8.04 8.63 8.35
N ASN A 61 -7.28 8.30 7.31
CA ASN A 61 -6.86 9.28 6.32
C ASN A 61 -8.03 9.79 5.49
N ARG A 62 -8.97 8.90 5.11
CA ARG A 62 -10.15 9.30 4.32
C ARG A 62 -11.08 10.21 5.09
N VAL A 63 -11.31 9.93 6.38
CA VAL A 63 -12.16 10.76 7.24
C VAL A 63 -11.53 12.12 7.51
N ASN A 64 -10.21 12.19 7.59
CA ASN A 64 -9.48 13.48 7.74
C ASN A 64 -9.39 14.28 6.42
N GLY A 65 -9.90 13.76 5.32
CA GLY A 65 -9.84 14.41 4.01
C GLY A 65 -10.68 15.68 3.91
N ALA A 66 -10.72 16.27 2.72
CA ALA A 66 -11.47 17.50 2.47
C ALA A 66 -12.98 17.32 2.70
N PRO A 67 -13.66 18.39 3.18
CA PRO A 67 -15.12 18.37 3.36
C PRO A 67 -15.86 18.12 2.02
N PRO A 68 -17.09 17.58 2.06
CA PRO A 68 -17.83 17.23 3.26
C PRO A 68 -17.32 15.96 3.93
N ALA A 69 -17.47 15.87 5.28
CA ALA A 69 -17.16 14.67 6.02
C ALA A 69 -17.96 13.47 5.45
N PRO A 70 -17.32 12.30 5.24
CA PRO A 70 -17.96 11.17 4.59
C PRO A 70 -18.89 10.42 5.53
N THR A 71 -19.92 9.78 5.00
CA THR A 71 -20.66 8.73 5.71
C THR A 71 -19.88 7.40 5.72
N ARG A 72 -20.35 6.44 6.53
CA ARG A 72 -19.76 5.09 6.55
C ARG A 72 -19.79 4.44 5.18
N GLU A 73 -20.91 4.51 4.49
CA GLU A 73 -21.10 3.94 3.15
C GLU A 73 -20.17 4.59 2.13
N GLU A 74 -20.05 5.91 2.16
CA GLU A 74 -19.13 6.64 1.28
C GLU A 74 -17.68 6.23 1.49
N VAL A 75 -17.25 6.02 2.74
CA VAL A 75 -15.89 5.52 3.06
C VAL A 75 -15.68 4.12 2.51
N VAL A 76 -16.64 3.22 2.74
CA VAL A 76 -16.55 1.84 2.24
C VAL A 76 -16.46 1.80 0.73
N VAL A 77 -17.34 2.50 0.02
CA VAL A 77 -17.34 2.54 -1.45
C VAL A 77 -16.03 3.11 -2.02
N GLN A 78 -15.50 4.18 -1.42
CA GLN A 78 -14.30 4.86 -1.92
C GLN A 78 -12.99 4.13 -1.64
N LEU A 79 -12.92 3.36 -0.55
CA LEU A 79 -11.71 2.64 -0.16
C LEU A 79 -11.68 1.18 -0.59
N THR A 80 -12.79 0.68 -1.14
CA THR A 80 -12.84 -0.69 -1.63
C THR A 80 -12.41 -0.72 -3.10
N PRO A 81 -11.28 -1.37 -3.44
CA PRO A 81 -10.97 -1.72 -4.82
C PRO A 81 -12.05 -2.64 -5.39
N PRO A 82 -12.23 -2.75 -6.73
CA PRO A 82 -13.31 -3.53 -7.36
C PRO A 82 -13.37 -5.02 -7.02
N ALA A 83 -12.40 -5.56 -6.28
CA ALA A 83 -12.33 -6.96 -5.86
C ALA A 83 -12.06 -7.08 -4.35
N ASP A 84 -13.02 -7.59 -3.61
CA ASP A 84 -12.92 -8.35 -2.35
C ASP A 84 -12.75 -7.65 -0.99
N ALA A 85 -12.49 -6.33 -0.88
CA ALA A 85 -12.18 -5.72 0.43
C ALA A 85 -13.33 -4.98 1.12
N HIS A 86 -14.59 -5.07 0.65
CA HIS A 86 -15.74 -4.37 1.27
C HIS A 86 -15.91 -4.69 2.74
N HIS A 87 -15.79 -5.97 3.12
CA HIS A 87 -15.94 -6.41 4.51
C HIS A 87 -14.82 -5.91 5.42
N GLU A 88 -13.60 -5.80 4.91
CA GLU A 88 -12.45 -5.33 5.71
C GLU A 88 -12.54 -3.84 6.02
N VAL A 89 -12.91 -3.01 5.04
CA VAL A 89 -13.07 -1.56 5.24
C VAL A 89 -14.27 -1.28 6.15
N ALA A 90 -15.40 -1.94 5.94
CA ALA A 90 -16.58 -1.80 6.79
C ALA A 90 -16.27 -2.15 8.25
N ARG A 91 -15.60 -3.29 8.48
CA ARG A 91 -15.14 -3.70 9.81
C ARG A 91 -14.17 -2.70 10.42
N ALA A 92 -13.25 -2.15 9.63
CA ALA A 92 -12.31 -1.14 10.10
C ALA A 92 -13.02 0.12 10.60
N VAL A 93 -14.06 0.61 9.89
CA VAL A 93 -14.88 1.74 10.36
C VAL A 93 -15.55 1.42 11.69
N ASP A 94 -16.20 0.25 11.79
CA ASP A 94 -16.91 -0.16 13.01
C ASP A 94 -15.96 -0.30 14.20
N GLN A 95 -14.77 -0.85 13.99
CA GLN A 95 -13.73 -0.96 15.03
C GLN A 95 -13.22 0.41 15.47
N LEU A 96 -13.01 1.35 14.56
CA LEU A 96 -12.55 2.69 14.88
C LEU A 96 -13.61 3.51 15.64
N LEU A 97 -14.89 3.34 15.32
CA LEU A 97 -16.01 3.88 16.11
C LEU A 97 -16.02 3.28 17.51
N HIS A 98 -15.89 1.95 17.62
CA HIS A 98 -15.87 1.26 18.92
C HIS A 98 -14.66 1.68 19.78
N ARG A 99 -13.50 1.93 19.18
CA ARG A 99 -12.29 2.42 19.87
C ARG A 99 -12.39 3.91 20.27
N GLY A 100 -13.43 4.62 19.84
CA GLY A 100 -13.57 6.06 20.05
C GLY A 100 -12.56 6.90 19.29
N TRP A 101 -11.99 6.38 18.19
CA TRP A 101 -11.12 7.14 17.28
C TRP A 101 -11.91 7.87 16.20
N LEU A 102 -13.09 7.38 15.90
CA LEU A 102 -14.10 8.05 15.09
C LEU A 102 -15.35 8.32 15.92
N ARG A 103 -16.10 9.30 15.53
CA ARG A 103 -17.47 9.57 15.97
C ARG A 103 -18.34 9.84 14.76
N ALA A 104 -19.62 9.52 14.84
CA ALA A 104 -20.64 9.95 13.89
C ALA A 104 -21.37 11.18 14.45
N ASP A 105 -21.72 12.14 13.59
CA ASP A 105 -22.65 13.22 13.94
C ASP A 105 -24.10 12.84 13.70
N ASP A 106 -25.03 13.77 13.94
CA ASP A 106 -26.48 13.55 13.75
C ASP A 106 -26.84 13.20 12.29
N GLY A 107 -26.02 13.60 11.32
CA GLY A 107 -26.16 13.29 9.90
C GLY A 107 -25.42 11.99 9.50
N GLN A 108 -24.98 11.18 10.46
CA GLN A 108 -24.22 9.95 10.24
C GLN A 108 -22.88 10.18 9.50
N ARG A 109 -22.33 11.40 9.57
CA ARG A 109 -21.04 11.72 8.99
C ARG A 109 -19.93 11.44 9.99
N LEU A 110 -18.85 10.85 9.50
CA LEU A 110 -17.71 10.42 10.31
C LEU A 110 -16.71 11.56 10.53
N HIS A 111 -16.29 11.70 11.76
CA HIS A 111 -15.27 12.67 12.17
C HIS A 111 -14.20 11.97 13.02
N LEU A 112 -12.96 12.44 12.92
CA LEU A 112 -11.93 12.05 13.87
C LEU A 112 -12.23 12.64 15.25
N THR A 113 -11.95 11.86 16.28
CA THR A 113 -11.83 12.37 17.64
C THR A 113 -10.40 12.88 17.87
N GLU A 114 -10.14 13.54 18.97
CA GLU A 114 -8.78 13.94 19.36
C GLU A 114 -7.84 12.71 19.44
N THR A 115 -8.32 11.61 20.03
CA THR A 115 -7.59 10.34 20.10
C THR A 115 -7.34 9.75 18.70
N GLY A 116 -8.33 9.82 17.80
CA GLY A 116 -8.20 9.37 16.42
C GLY A 116 -7.18 10.19 15.64
N GLU A 117 -7.15 11.52 15.83
CA GLU A 117 -6.15 12.38 15.18
C GLU A 117 -4.74 12.12 15.69
N ALA A 118 -4.56 11.90 17.01
CA ALA A 118 -3.28 11.53 17.58
C ALA A 118 -2.78 10.18 17.04
N ALA A 119 -3.67 9.18 16.94
CA ALA A 119 -3.35 7.87 16.34
C ALA A 119 -2.97 8.00 14.87
N ARG A 120 -3.73 8.75 14.08
CA ARG A 120 -3.45 9.02 12.67
C ARG A 120 -2.09 9.72 12.48
N SER A 121 -1.80 10.72 13.30
CA SER A 121 -0.53 11.44 13.25
C SER A 121 0.66 10.52 13.54
N ARG A 122 0.54 9.65 14.55
CA ARG A 122 1.55 8.64 14.86
C ARG A 122 1.77 7.66 13.71
N LEU A 123 0.70 7.16 13.10
CA LEU A 123 0.76 6.29 11.93
C LEU A 123 1.45 6.95 10.75
N ARG A 124 1.15 8.23 10.50
CA ARG A 124 1.80 9.00 9.44
C ARG A 124 3.31 9.13 9.67
N GLY A 125 3.75 9.34 10.91
CA GLY A 125 5.16 9.33 11.27
C GLY A 125 5.83 8.01 10.92
N MET A 126 5.22 6.88 11.32
CA MET A 126 5.73 5.54 11.01
C MET A 126 5.81 5.26 9.51
N VAL A 127 4.81 5.68 8.73
CA VAL A 127 4.82 5.54 7.27
C VAL A 127 5.93 6.40 6.65
N THR A 128 6.18 7.59 7.19
CA THR A 128 7.27 8.46 6.74
C THR A 128 8.64 7.84 7.02
N GLU A 129 8.84 7.26 8.21
CA GLU A 129 10.08 6.56 8.58
C GLU A 129 10.30 5.33 7.67
N LEU A 130 9.26 4.52 7.44
CA LEU A 130 9.34 3.41 6.51
C LEU A 130 9.70 3.87 5.08
N ARG A 131 9.06 4.95 4.62
CA ARG A 131 9.37 5.52 3.31
C ARG A 131 10.84 5.91 3.21
N ALA A 132 11.43 6.50 4.24
CA ALA A 132 12.85 6.83 4.27
C ALA A 132 13.74 5.59 4.12
N VAL A 133 13.38 4.47 4.78
CA VAL A 133 14.09 3.19 4.63
C VAL A 133 13.98 2.64 3.20
N VAL A 134 12.77 2.67 2.61
CA VAL A 134 12.53 2.17 1.24
C VAL A 134 13.27 3.01 0.19
N HIS A 135 13.44 4.31 0.44
CA HIS A 135 14.11 5.23 -0.48
C HIS A 135 15.62 5.40 -0.19
N ASP A 136 16.17 4.70 0.81
CA ASP A 136 17.60 4.80 1.09
C ASP A 136 18.44 4.36 -0.11
N GLY A 137 19.30 5.26 -0.61
CA GLY A 137 20.10 5.04 -1.80
C GLY A 137 19.33 5.09 -3.14
N VAL A 138 18.06 5.51 -3.14
CA VAL A 138 17.24 5.67 -4.35
C VAL A 138 16.96 7.14 -4.59
N ASP A 139 17.45 7.69 -5.71
CA ASP A 139 17.17 9.07 -6.11
C ASP A 139 15.72 9.26 -6.54
N ASP A 140 15.17 10.45 -6.29
CA ASP A 140 13.78 10.79 -6.68
C ASP A 140 13.54 10.65 -8.19
N GLU A 141 14.56 10.91 -9.01
CA GLU A 141 14.47 10.77 -10.46
C GLU A 141 14.32 9.30 -10.87
N ASP A 142 15.13 8.41 -10.31
CA ASP A 142 15.08 6.97 -10.56
C ASP A 142 13.77 6.37 -10.06
N TYR A 143 13.33 6.77 -8.86
CA TYR A 143 12.04 6.36 -8.33
C TYR A 143 10.89 6.80 -9.25
N ALA A 144 10.88 8.05 -9.70
CA ALA A 144 9.88 8.55 -10.63
C ALA A 144 9.93 7.84 -11.99
N ALA A 145 11.14 7.52 -12.48
CA ALA A 145 11.33 6.75 -13.71
C ALA A 145 10.73 5.35 -13.60
N ALA A 146 11.00 4.63 -12.51
CA ALA A 146 10.43 3.30 -12.24
C ALA A 146 8.89 3.34 -12.24
N LEU A 147 8.28 4.32 -11.56
CA LEU A 147 6.82 4.47 -11.55
C LEU A 147 6.24 4.82 -12.92
N ARG A 148 6.93 5.65 -13.72
CA ARG A 148 6.51 5.96 -15.11
C ARG A 148 6.49 4.70 -15.97
N VAL A 149 7.51 3.85 -15.86
CA VAL A 149 7.61 2.58 -16.59
C VAL A 149 6.46 1.65 -16.19
N LEU A 150 6.25 1.42 -14.89
CA LEU A 150 5.16 0.58 -14.40
C LEU A 150 3.78 1.07 -14.90
N ARG A 151 3.50 2.37 -14.80
CA ARG A 151 2.26 2.95 -15.31
C ARG A 151 2.09 2.73 -16.81
N ARG A 152 3.15 2.88 -17.59
CA ARG A 152 3.11 2.65 -19.06
C ARG A 152 2.79 1.19 -19.36
N MET A 153 3.41 0.24 -18.64
CA MET A 153 3.16 -1.19 -18.82
C MET A 153 1.70 -1.55 -18.51
N ILE A 154 1.13 -1.01 -17.42
CA ILE A 154 -0.28 -1.20 -17.07
C ILE A 154 -1.18 -0.73 -18.23
N VAL A 155 -1.00 0.51 -18.71
CA VAL A 155 -1.79 1.07 -19.82
C VAL A 155 -1.64 0.25 -21.11
N ASN A 156 -0.45 -0.28 -21.39
CA ASN A 156 -0.23 -1.10 -22.59
C ASN A 156 -1.04 -2.41 -22.52
N VAL A 157 -1.07 -3.06 -21.36
CA VAL A 157 -1.85 -4.30 -21.17
C VAL A 157 -3.36 -4.02 -21.24
N GLU A 158 -3.84 -2.96 -20.55
CA GLU A 158 -5.26 -2.58 -20.59
C GLU A 158 -5.76 -2.30 -22.01
N ARG A 159 -4.94 -1.63 -22.83
CA ARG A 159 -5.28 -1.39 -24.25
C ARG A 159 -5.28 -2.64 -25.11
N ALA A 160 -4.45 -3.63 -24.78
CA ALA A 160 -4.38 -4.88 -25.54
C ALA A 160 -5.53 -5.84 -25.22
N THR A 161 -6.22 -5.61 -24.09
CA THR A 161 -7.33 -6.46 -23.59
C THR A 161 -8.71 -5.80 -23.76
N SER A 162 -8.75 -4.55 -24.26
CA SER A 162 -9.97 -3.80 -24.59
C SER A 162 -10.32 -3.94 -26.06
#